data_25ac0e9f2d63b3329e3422226dd80721
#
_entry.id   25ac0e9f2d63b3329e3422226dd80721
#
_cell.length_a   1.000
_cell.length_b   1.000
_cell.length_c   1.000
_cell.angle_alpha   90.00
_cell.angle_beta   90.00
_cell.angle_gamma   90.00
#
_symmetry.space_group_name_H-M   'P 1'
#
loop_
_entity.id
_entity.type
_entity.pdbx_description
1 polymer ?
#
loop_
_entity_poly.entity_id
_entity_poly.type
_entity_poly.pdbx_seq_one_letter_code
_entity_poly.pdbx_strand_id
1 'polypeptide(L)'
;FPDLQCVGLDPHLESLDKSQEGLELFESLSNNTTTFLSGSAYSLPFADSTFDLVVCSEVLEHLHEYRDAITEINRVLKPGGKFLASVPAEFPERICWALSKDYQNQPGGHLRIFKKKNLIHDVSERGFKFIQSERFHSVHSAYWWLRCFFWKSQETNILIRWYKKFLEIHILQKPKWIDLLDRSLNPILGKSIALYFEKNELGRPEN
;
A
#
# COMPACT_ATOMS: atom_id res chain seq x y z
N PHE A 1 6.22 -19.09 -3.01
CA PHE A 1 6.92 -19.47 -1.76
C PHE A 1 6.11 -20.57 -1.11
N PRO A 2 6.63 -21.80 -0.98
CA PRO A 2 5.99 -22.84 -0.20
C PRO A 2 6.13 -22.52 1.29
N ASP A 3 5.09 -22.82 2.07
CA ASP A 3 5.09 -22.76 3.54
C ASP A 3 5.26 -21.35 4.15
N LEU A 4 4.63 -20.33 3.56
CA LEU A 4 4.56 -19.01 4.17
C LEU A 4 3.59 -19.00 5.37
N GLN A 5 4.06 -18.46 6.50
CA GLN A 5 3.20 -18.07 7.62
C GLN A 5 2.96 -16.57 7.53
N CYS A 6 1.72 -16.19 7.28
CA CYS A 6 1.31 -14.80 7.13
C CYS A 6 0.44 -14.36 8.30
N VAL A 7 0.63 -13.10 8.72
CA VAL A 7 -0.27 -12.46 9.69
C VAL A 7 -0.77 -11.16 9.08
N GLY A 8 -2.09 -11.05 8.92
CA GLY A 8 -2.75 -9.80 8.56
C GLY A 8 -3.17 -9.04 9.83
N LEU A 9 -2.90 -7.75 9.89
CA LEU A 9 -3.26 -6.90 11.03
C LEU A 9 -4.03 -5.68 10.54
N ASP A 10 -5.23 -5.45 11.12
CA ASP A 10 -6.05 -4.28 10.86
C ASP A 10 -6.72 -3.82 12.17
N PRO A 11 -6.88 -2.52 12.45
CA PRO A 11 -7.59 -2.06 13.65
C PRO A 11 -9.10 -2.32 13.60
N HIS A 12 -9.67 -2.58 12.43
CA HIS A 12 -11.11 -2.73 12.21
C HIS A 12 -11.49 -4.20 11.97
N LEU A 13 -12.30 -4.77 12.84
CA LEU A 13 -12.77 -6.17 12.72
C LEU A 13 -13.49 -6.45 11.40
N GLU A 14 -14.33 -5.52 10.92
CA GLU A 14 -15.02 -5.68 9.62
C GLU A 14 -14.07 -5.81 8.42
N SER A 15 -12.88 -5.17 8.48
CA SER A 15 -11.85 -5.32 7.45
C SER A 15 -11.23 -6.71 7.50
N LEU A 16 -11.04 -7.25 8.70
CA LEU A 16 -10.51 -8.60 8.91
C LEU A 16 -11.47 -9.67 8.41
N ASP A 17 -12.78 -9.54 8.69
CA ASP A 17 -13.81 -10.46 8.21
C ASP A 17 -13.83 -10.53 6.68
N LYS A 18 -13.82 -9.37 6.00
CA LYS A 18 -13.73 -9.30 4.53
C LYS A 18 -12.43 -9.89 3.98
N SER A 19 -11.33 -9.73 4.69
CA SER A 19 -10.04 -10.31 4.31
C SER A 19 -10.05 -11.82 4.46
N GLN A 20 -10.69 -12.34 5.51
CA GLN A 20 -10.89 -13.77 5.74
C GLN A 20 -11.74 -14.38 4.62
N GLU A 21 -12.89 -13.79 4.29
CA GLU A 21 -13.73 -14.21 3.17
C GLU A 21 -12.97 -14.22 1.84
N GLY A 22 -12.15 -13.16 1.59
CA GLY A 22 -11.31 -13.09 0.40
C GLY A 22 -10.26 -14.19 0.37
N LEU A 23 -9.66 -14.54 1.51
CA LEU A 23 -8.65 -15.59 1.60
C LEU A 23 -9.23 -16.97 1.27
N GLU A 24 -10.40 -17.30 1.78
CA GLU A 24 -11.08 -18.59 1.54
C GLU A 24 -11.27 -18.87 0.04
N LEU A 25 -11.42 -17.81 -0.78
CA LEU A 25 -11.50 -17.94 -2.24
C LEU A 25 -10.15 -18.34 -2.87
N PHE A 26 -9.02 -18.12 -2.18
CA PHE A 26 -7.66 -18.35 -2.68
C PHE A 26 -6.93 -19.49 -1.97
N GLU A 27 -7.37 -19.93 -0.80
CA GLU A 27 -6.72 -21.00 0.00
C GLU A 27 -6.62 -22.34 -0.74
N SER A 28 -7.50 -22.59 -1.71
CA SER A 28 -7.41 -23.76 -2.57
C SER A 28 -6.14 -23.83 -3.44
N LEU A 29 -5.32 -22.76 -3.45
CA LEU A 29 -4.18 -22.60 -4.35
C LEU A 29 -2.81 -22.60 -3.65
N SER A 30 -2.75 -22.62 -2.31
CA SER A 30 -1.47 -22.56 -1.59
C SER A 30 -1.53 -23.24 -0.22
N ASN A 31 -0.42 -23.87 0.21
CA ASN A 31 -0.25 -24.42 1.56
C ASN A 31 0.12 -23.34 2.59
N ASN A 32 -0.19 -22.08 2.34
CA ASN A 32 0.15 -20.96 3.21
C ASN A 32 -0.84 -20.84 4.36
N THR A 33 -0.37 -20.63 5.56
CA THR A 33 -1.23 -20.35 6.73
C THR A 33 -1.31 -18.84 6.92
N THR A 34 -2.52 -18.31 6.91
CA THR A 34 -2.78 -16.89 7.19
C THR A 34 -3.62 -16.74 8.44
N THR A 35 -3.21 -15.89 9.36
CA THR A 35 -3.94 -15.52 10.57
C THR A 35 -4.25 -14.03 10.53
N PHE A 36 -5.45 -13.63 10.91
CA PHE A 36 -5.83 -12.23 11.02
C PHE A 36 -5.97 -11.82 12.47
N LEU A 37 -5.39 -10.66 12.82
CA LEU A 37 -5.41 -10.11 14.18
C LEU A 37 -5.88 -8.66 14.14
N SER A 38 -6.71 -8.27 15.10
CA SER A 38 -7.01 -6.87 15.34
C SER A 38 -5.88 -6.23 16.15
N GLY A 39 -5.37 -5.09 15.69
CA GLY A 39 -4.27 -4.40 16.36
C GLY A 39 -3.93 -3.05 15.76
N SER A 40 -3.08 -2.31 16.45
CA SER A 40 -2.62 -0.99 16.05
C SER A 40 -1.23 -1.06 15.43
N ALA A 41 -1.01 -0.32 14.34
CA ALA A 41 0.31 -0.15 13.76
C ALA A 41 1.31 0.58 14.69
N TYR A 42 0.80 1.29 15.70
CA TYR A 42 1.61 1.98 16.69
C TYR A 42 2.11 1.09 17.84
N SER A 43 1.54 -0.12 17.97
CA SER A 43 1.91 -1.09 18.99
C SER A 43 1.58 -2.48 18.46
N LEU A 44 2.51 -3.05 17.72
CA LEU A 44 2.33 -4.37 17.10
C LEU A 44 2.39 -5.46 18.18
N PRO A 45 1.41 -6.38 18.24
CA PRO A 45 1.32 -7.39 19.31
C PRO A 45 2.27 -8.58 19.07
N PHE A 46 3.52 -8.28 18.70
CA PHE A 46 4.54 -9.27 18.39
C PHE A 46 5.85 -8.96 19.13
N ALA A 47 6.61 -9.99 19.41
CA ALA A 47 7.94 -9.84 19.99
C ALA A 47 8.93 -9.18 18.99
N ASP A 48 10.04 -8.67 19.53
CA ASP A 48 11.12 -8.14 18.72
C ASP A 48 11.67 -9.22 17.78
N SER A 49 12.10 -8.82 16.60
CA SER A 49 12.76 -9.71 15.63
C SER A 49 11.96 -10.99 15.31
N THR A 50 10.67 -10.85 15.12
CA THR A 50 9.75 -11.97 14.81
C THR A 50 9.71 -12.26 13.31
N PHE A 51 9.63 -11.23 12.46
CA PHE A 51 9.31 -11.37 11.04
C PHE A 51 10.54 -11.23 10.13
N ASP A 52 10.52 -11.99 9.04
CA ASP A 52 11.49 -11.86 7.96
C ASP A 52 11.08 -10.77 6.95
N LEU A 53 9.77 -10.52 6.83
CA LEU A 53 9.19 -9.51 5.94
C LEU A 53 8.00 -8.84 6.61
N VAL A 54 7.91 -7.52 6.52
CA VAL A 54 6.71 -6.74 6.83
C VAL A 54 6.27 -5.96 5.59
N VAL A 55 4.98 -6.06 5.27
CA VAL A 55 4.35 -5.31 4.18
C VAL A 55 3.37 -4.30 4.79
N CYS A 56 3.57 -3.03 4.51
CA CYS A 56 2.69 -1.93 4.92
C CYS A 56 2.22 -1.21 3.65
N SER A 57 1.05 -1.62 3.16
CA SER A 57 0.53 -1.19 1.85
C SER A 57 -0.61 -0.23 2.01
N GLU A 58 -0.44 1.02 1.52
CA GLU A 58 -1.46 2.08 1.56
C GLU A 58 -2.01 2.32 2.98
N VAL A 59 -1.12 2.43 3.96
CA VAL A 59 -1.46 2.63 5.39
C VAL A 59 -0.80 3.90 5.94
N LEU A 60 0.47 4.16 5.64
CA LEU A 60 1.24 5.23 6.26
C LEU A 60 0.64 6.62 6.05
N GLU A 61 -0.04 6.84 4.92
CA GLU A 61 -0.71 8.09 4.59
C GLU A 61 -1.93 8.39 5.48
N HIS A 62 -2.48 7.36 6.12
CA HIS A 62 -3.63 7.46 7.02
C HIS A 62 -3.21 7.62 8.50
N LEU A 63 -1.97 7.35 8.84
CA LEU A 63 -1.47 7.38 10.21
C LEU A 63 -1.00 8.79 10.60
N HIS A 64 -1.47 9.35 11.73
CA HIS A 64 -0.99 10.63 12.24
C HIS A 64 0.51 10.57 12.52
N GLU A 65 0.94 9.62 13.32
CA GLU A 65 2.34 9.42 13.73
C GLU A 65 2.96 8.22 12.98
N TYR A 66 2.96 8.26 11.63
CA TYR A 66 3.47 7.16 10.80
C TYR A 66 4.91 6.77 11.11
N ARG A 67 5.70 7.70 11.69
CA ARG A 67 7.07 7.43 12.11
C ARG A 67 7.15 6.44 13.26
N ASP A 68 6.19 6.47 14.19
CA ASP A 68 6.11 5.53 15.29
C ASP A 68 5.75 4.14 14.78
N ALA A 69 4.84 4.06 13.80
CA ALA A 69 4.55 2.81 13.13
C ALA A 69 5.78 2.22 12.41
N ILE A 70 6.61 3.04 11.77
CA ILE A 70 7.86 2.58 11.16
C ILE A 70 8.84 2.07 12.24
N THR A 71 8.88 2.69 13.42
CA THR A 71 9.70 2.22 14.55
C THR A 71 9.23 0.87 15.05
N GLU A 72 7.93 0.64 15.16
CA GLU A 72 7.36 -0.66 15.53
C GLU A 72 7.64 -1.74 14.45
N ILE A 73 7.52 -1.38 13.16
CA ILE A 73 7.91 -2.26 12.07
C ILE A 73 9.39 -2.66 12.18
N ASN A 74 10.26 -1.70 12.49
CA ASN A 74 11.67 -2.00 12.72
C ASN A 74 11.85 -2.96 13.90
N ARG A 75 11.16 -2.74 15.02
CA ARG A 75 11.25 -3.59 16.21
C ARG A 75 10.92 -5.04 15.90
N VAL A 76 9.81 -5.29 15.21
CA VAL A 76 9.33 -6.66 14.95
C VAL A 76 10.07 -7.38 13.82
N LEU A 77 10.79 -6.67 12.97
CA LEU A 77 11.61 -7.27 11.91
C LEU A 77 12.93 -7.83 12.47
N LYS A 78 13.34 -8.97 11.98
CA LYS A 78 14.67 -9.53 12.20
C LYS A 78 15.76 -8.62 11.60
N PRO A 79 16.99 -8.61 12.13
CA PRO A 79 18.13 -8.00 11.44
C PRO A 79 18.24 -8.55 10.00
N GLY A 80 18.46 -7.69 9.00
CA GLY A 80 18.42 -8.07 7.57
C GLY A 80 17.04 -8.35 6.99
N GLY A 81 15.98 -8.30 7.81
CA GLY A 81 14.59 -8.47 7.39
C GLY A 81 14.15 -7.37 6.42
N LYS A 82 13.14 -7.66 5.60
CA LYS A 82 12.69 -6.77 4.53
C LYS A 82 11.44 -5.99 4.94
N PHE A 83 11.42 -4.72 4.59
CA PHE A 83 10.26 -3.86 4.75
C PHE A 83 9.80 -3.35 3.39
N LEU A 84 8.55 -3.65 3.03
CA LEU A 84 7.89 -3.12 1.84
C LEU A 84 6.83 -2.11 2.29
N ALA A 85 7.02 -0.84 1.94
CA ALA A 85 6.03 0.20 2.12
C ALA A 85 5.43 0.60 0.77
N SER A 86 4.11 0.68 0.65
CA SER A 86 3.50 1.37 -0.48
C SER A 86 2.65 2.55 -0.01
N VAL A 87 2.64 3.60 -0.80
CA VAL A 87 1.85 4.82 -0.58
C VAL A 87 1.37 5.37 -1.92
N PRO A 88 0.31 6.19 -1.94
CA PRO A 88 -0.08 6.91 -3.14
C PRO A 88 1.08 7.74 -3.71
N ALA A 89 1.30 7.63 -5.02
CA ALA A 89 2.35 8.39 -5.66
C ALA A 89 2.01 9.89 -5.73
N GLU A 90 3.00 10.73 -5.46
CA GLU A 90 2.84 12.18 -5.27
C GLU A 90 2.07 12.86 -6.42
N PHE A 91 2.47 12.61 -7.67
CA PHE A 91 1.88 13.30 -8.82
C PHE A 91 0.40 12.93 -9.06
N PRO A 92 0.00 11.65 -9.16
CA PRO A 92 -1.40 11.29 -9.32
C PRO A 92 -2.28 11.74 -8.16
N GLU A 93 -1.78 11.67 -6.93
CA GLU A 93 -2.54 12.03 -5.74
C GLU A 93 -2.77 13.54 -5.64
N ARG A 94 -1.78 14.36 -6.02
CA ARG A 94 -1.94 15.81 -6.12
C ARG A 94 -3.04 16.22 -7.10
N ILE A 95 -3.19 15.49 -8.22
CA ILE A 95 -4.27 15.73 -9.17
C ILE A 95 -5.63 15.40 -8.51
N CYS A 96 -5.75 14.28 -7.80
CA CYS A 96 -6.97 13.94 -7.06
C CYS A 96 -7.36 15.07 -6.08
N TRP A 97 -6.42 15.57 -5.30
CA TRP A 97 -6.65 16.66 -4.34
C TRP A 97 -7.00 17.99 -5.02
N ALA A 98 -6.42 18.28 -6.18
CA ALA A 98 -6.76 19.47 -6.96
C ALA A 98 -8.15 19.39 -7.58
N LEU A 99 -8.59 18.19 -7.98
CA LEU A 99 -9.90 17.96 -8.60
C LEU A 99 -11.05 17.92 -7.58
N SER A 100 -10.82 17.44 -6.37
CA SER A 100 -11.87 17.25 -5.37
C SER A 100 -11.39 17.52 -3.94
N LYS A 101 -11.91 18.60 -3.35
CA LYS A 101 -11.75 18.86 -1.92
C LYS A 101 -12.54 17.88 -1.05
N ASP A 102 -13.66 17.38 -1.55
CA ASP A 102 -14.48 16.40 -0.84
C ASP A 102 -13.73 15.08 -0.71
N TYR A 103 -12.98 14.67 -1.76
CA TYR A 103 -12.06 13.53 -1.68
C TYR A 103 -10.95 13.76 -0.65
N GLN A 104 -10.30 14.93 -0.68
CA GLN A 104 -9.24 15.28 0.26
C GLN A 104 -9.70 15.24 1.72
N ASN A 105 -10.93 15.71 1.99
CA ASN A 105 -11.47 15.89 3.32
C ASN A 105 -12.36 14.74 3.80
N GLN A 106 -12.44 13.64 3.04
CA GLN A 106 -13.28 12.51 3.45
C GLN A 106 -12.77 11.86 4.76
N PRO A 107 -13.67 11.47 5.67
CA PRO A 107 -13.29 10.75 6.88
C PRO A 107 -12.49 9.48 6.55
N GLY A 108 -11.36 9.26 7.23
CA GLY A 108 -10.48 8.13 6.95
C GLY A 108 -9.66 8.25 5.65
N GLY A 109 -9.71 9.41 4.98
CA GLY A 109 -8.91 9.69 3.78
C GLY A 109 -7.43 9.92 4.08
N HIS A 110 -6.68 10.27 3.03
CA HIS A 110 -5.24 10.50 3.16
C HIS A 110 -4.95 11.79 3.93
N LEU A 111 -4.21 11.69 5.02
CA LEU A 111 -3.78 12.83 5.82
C LEU A 111 -2.65 13.62 5.16
N ARG A 112 -1.90 12.97 4.24
CA ARG A 112 -0.73 13.56 3.58
C ARG A 112 -0.44 12.92 2.23
N ILE A 113 0.32 13.65 1.44
CA ILE A 113 0.97 13.16 0.22
C ILE A 113 2.45 13.03 0.50
N PHE A 114 2.98 11.81 0.41
CA PHE A 114 4.40 11.58 0.60
C PHE A 114 5.23 12.01 -0.61
N LYS A 115 6.32 12.75 -0.35
CA LYS A 115 7.40 12.87 -1.31
C LYS A 115 8.34 11.68 -1.14
N LYS A 116 8.64 10.97 -2.22
CA LYS A 116 9.49 9.77 -2.20
C LYS A 116 10.77 9.97 -1.38
N LYS A 117 11.51 11.07 -1.62
CA LYS A 117 12.76 11.36 -0.93
C LYS A 117 12.59 11.51 0.58
N ASN A 118 11.51 12.17 1.02
CA ASN A 118 11.25 12.39 2.44
C ASN A 118 10.89 11.07 3.14
N LEU A 119 10.04 10.23 2.50
CA LEU A 119 9.69 8.94 3.07
C LEU A 119 10.90 8.01 3.16
N ILE A 120 11.77 7.99 2.14
CA ILE A 120 13.03 7.23 2.20
C ILE A 120 13.89 7.71 3.37
N HIS A 121 14.05 9.02 3.53
CA HIS A 121 14.81 9.60 4.64
C HIS A 121 14.22 9.19 6.00
N ASP A 122 12.91 9.39 6.19
CA ASP A 122 12.23 9.08 7.45
C ASP A 122 12.33 7.59 7.84
N VAL A 123 12.29 6.68 6.85
CA VAL A 123 12.47 5.24 7.06
C VAL A 123 13.94 4.92 7.36
N SER A 124 14.88 5.55 6.64
CA SER A 124 16.33 5.30 6.85
C SER A 124 16.79 5.76 8.23
N GLU A 125 16.31 6.90 8.73
CA GLU A 125 16.58 7.39 10.10
C GLU A 125 16.12 6.41 11.19
N ARG A 126 15.27 5.43 10.84
CA ARG A 126 14.75 4.41 11.74
C ARG A 126 15.42 3.05 11.56
N GLY A 127 16.65 3.05 11.02
CA GLY A 127 17.49 1.86 10.94
C GLY A 127 17.22 0.97 9.74
N PHE A 128 16.75 1.55 8.64
CA PHE A 128 16.55 0.85 7.38
C PHE A 128 17.47 1.37 6.28
N LYS A 129 17.93 0.45 5.43
CA LYS A 129 18.62 0.75 4.19
C LYS A 129 17.62 0.70 3.02
N PHE A 130 17.56 1.77 2.25
CA PHE A 130 16.76 1.79 1.02
C PHE A 130 17.39 0.91 -0.06
N ILE A 131 16.58 0.06 -0.71
CA ILE A 131 17.03 -0.85 -1.77
C ILE A 131 16.58 -0.32 -3.13
N GLN A 132 15.28 -0.25 -3.36
CA GLN A 132 14.70 0.17 -4.63
C GLN A 132 13.26 0.69 -4.48
N SER A 133 12.73 1.20 -5.57
CA SER A 133 11.31 1.57 -5.63
C SER A 133 10.74 1.32 -7.01
N GLU A 134 9.46 0.99 -7.04
CA GLU A 134 8.70 0.80 -8.27
C GLU A 134 7.36 1.54 -8.19
N ARG A 135 6.82 1.92 -9.34
CA ARG A 135 5.48 2.50 -9.44
C ARG A 135 4.56 1.53 -10.17
N PHE A 136 3.29 1.53 -9.77
CA PHE A 136 2.29 0.60 -10.26
C PHE A 136 0.98 1.29 -10.56
N HIS A 137 0.16 0.61 -11.38
CA HIS A 137 -1.24 0.95 -11.57
C HIS A 137 -1.47 2.31 -12.23
N SER A 138 -0.72 2.61 -13.29
CA SER A 138 -0.87 3.86 -14.05
C SER A 138 -2.29 4.02 -14.62
N VAL A 139 -2.88 2.93 -15.15
CA VAL A 139 -4.26 2.95 -15.66
C VAL A 139 -5.29 3.24 -14.57
N HIS A 140 -4.98 2.97 -13.29
CA HIS A 140 -5.85 3.30 -12.17
C HIS A 140 -5.84 4.81 -11.86
N SER A 141 -4.78 5.54 -12.20
CA SER A 141 -4.73 6.98 -11.98
C SER A 141 -5.83 7.72 -12.71
N ALA A 142 -6.06 7.41 -13.99
CA ALA A 142 -7.13 8.02 -14.78
C ALA A 142 -8.52 7.72 -14.20
N TYR A 143 -8.74 6.50 -13.67
CA TYR A 143 -9.97 6.15 -12.98
C TYR A 143 -10.21 7.03 -11.75
N TRP A 144 -9.19 7.21 -10.90
CA TRP A 144 -9.30 8.03 -9.70
C TRP A 144 -9.49 9.51 -10.04
N TRP A 145 -8.85 10.02 -11.10
CA TRP A 145 -9.07 11.38 -11.58
C TRP A 145 -10.51 11.61 -12.04
N LEU A 146 -11.09 10.65 -12.78
CA LEU A 146 -12.49 10.69 -13.16
C LEU A 146 -13.41 10.68 -11.93
N ARG A 147 -13.14 9.82 -10.96
CA ARG A 147 -13.91 9.79 -9.71
C ARG A 147 -13.82 11.10 -8.95
N CYS A 148 -12.62 11.68 -8.83
CA CYS A 148 -12.45 12.98 -8.17
C CYS A 148 -13.16 14.10 -8.92
N PHE A 149 -13.08 14.13 -10.25
CA PHE A 149 -13.74 15.13 -11.08
C PHE A 149 -15.27 15.06 -10.95
N PHE A 150 -15.83 13.86 -10.95
CA PHE A 150 -17.26 13.62 -10.81
C PHE A 150 -17.66 13.20 -9.39
N TRP A 151 -16.99 13.68 -8.37
CA TRP A 151 -17.13 13.19 -6.98
C TRP A 151 -18.57 13.06 -6.52
N LYS A 152 -19.41 14.08 -6.77
CA LYS A 152 -20.82 14.11 -6.35
C LYS A 152 -21.73 13.13 -7.11
N SER A 153 -21.31 12.69 -8.28
CA SER A 153 -22.08 11.77 -9.13
C SER A 153 -21.32 10.47 -9.44
N GLN A 154 -20.24 10.18 -8.71
CA GLN A 154 -19.32 9.07 -9.02
C GLN A 154 -20.02 7.71 -9.11
N GLU A 155 -21.06 7.47 -8.30
CA GLU A 155 -21.78 6.19 -8.28
C GLU A 155 -22.72 6.01 -9.49
N THR A 156 -23.23 7.10 -10.05
CA THR A 156 -24.20 7.08 -11.16
C THR A 156 -23.56 7.40 -12.51
N ASN A 157 -22.34 7.94 -12.52
CA ASN A 157 -21.68 8.38 -13.74
C ASN A 157 -21.29 7.19 -14.65
N ILE A 158 -21.80 7.24 -15.89
CA ILE A 158 -21.61 6.15 -16.85
C ILE A 158 -20.15 5.95 -17.25
N LEU A 159 -19.35 7.03 -17.35
CA LEU A 159 -17.94 6.95 -17.72
C LEU A 159 -17.13 6.22 -16.64
N ILE A 160 -17.42 6.51 -15.36
CA ILE A 160 -16.78 5.85 -14.21
C ILE A 160 -17.13 4.36 -14.21
N ARG A 161 -18.40 4.03 -14.44
CA ARG A 161 -18.85 2.62 -14.51
C ARG A 161 -18.20 1.86 -15.66
N TRP A 162 -18.06 2.45 -16.82
CA TRP A 162 -17.36 1.86 -17.96
C TRP A 162 -15.87 1.67 -17.66
N TYR A 163 -15.23 2.69 -17.08
CA TYR A 163 -13.82 2.60 -16.73
C TYR A 163 -13.58 1.54 -15.64
N LYS A 164 -14.47 1.44 -14.66
CA LYS A 164 -14.41 0.38 -13.64
C LYS A 164 -14.43 -1.01 -14.28
N LYS A 165 -15.34 -1.26 -15.24
CA LYS A 165 -15.36 -2.53 -15.99
C LYS A 165 -14.06 -2.78 -16.75
N PHE A 166 -13.47 -1.75 -17.33
CA PHE A 166 -12.16 -1.87 -17.98
C PHE A 166 -11.08 -2.31 -16.99
N LEU A 167 -11.04 -1.74 -15.79
CA LEU A 167 -10.10 -2.14 -14.74
C LEU A 167 -10.37 -3.57 -14.23
N GLU A 168 -11.63 -3.97 -14.09
CA GLU A 168 -12.00 -5.34 -13.74
C GLU A 168 -11.47 -6.35 -14.78
N ILE A 169 -11.60 -6.05 -16.07
CA ILE A 169 -11.03 -6.87 -17.15
C ILE A 169 -9.50 -6.92 -17.03
N HIS A 170 -8.86 -5.79 -16.76
CA HIS A 170 -7.40 -5.72 -16.58
C HIS A 170 -6.95 -6.62 -15.42
N ILE A 171 -7.62 -6.57 -14.27
CA ILE A 171 -7.25 -7.34 -13.07
C ILE A 171 -7.52 -8.85 -13.28
N LEU A 172 -8.71 -9.20 -13.82
CA LEU A 172 -9.14 -10.58 -13.89
C LEU A 172 -8.55 -11.35 -15.09
N GLN A 173 -8.45 -10.70 -16.25
CA GLN A 173 -8.04 -11.34 -17.49
C GLN A 173 -6.59 -11.05 -17.89
N LYS A 174 -5.99 -10.01 -17.30
CA LYS A 174 -4.60 -9.57 -17.54
C LYS A 174 -4.22 -9.52 -19.02
N PRO A 175 -4.98 -8.79 -19.89
CA PRO A 175 -4.68 -8.71 -21.31
C PRO A 175 -3.28 -8.09 -21.52
N LYS A 176 -2.41 -8.76 -22.26
CA LYS A 176 -1.00 -8.37 -22.44
C LYS A 176 -0.81 -6.92 -22.91
N TRP A 177 -1.73 -6.41 -23.74
CA TRP A 177 -1.65 -5.04 -24.25
C TRP A 177 -1.93 -3.99 -23.15
N ILE A 178 -2.85 -4.27 -22.22
CA ILE A 178 -3.12 -3.38 -21.07
C ILE A 178 -1.94 -3.43 -20.11
N ASP A 179 -1.41 -4.60 -19.81
CA ASP A 179 -0.21 -4.74 -18.98
C ASP A 179 0.99 -3.98 -19.56
N LEU A 180 1.18 -4.05 -20.88
CA LEU A 180 2.25 -3.32 -21.56
C LEU A 180 2.03 -1.80 -21.44
N LEU A 181 0.81 -1.33 -21.66
CA LEU A 181 0.42 0.08 -21.51
C LEU A 181 0.66 0.54 -20.06
N ASP A 182 0.16 -0.23 -19.07
CA ASP A 182 0.32 0.07 -17.66
C ASP A 182 1.80 0.19 -17.29
N ARG A 183 2.61 -0.80 -17.63
CA ARG A 183 4.07 -0.79 -17.35
C ARG A 183 4.78 0.38 -18.01
N SER A 184 4.44 0.73 -19.25
CA SER A 184 5.09 1.85 -19.97
C SER A 184 4.76 3.21 -19.35
N LEU A 185 3.57 3.37 -18.77
CA LEU A 185 3.11 4.60 -18.14
C LEU A 185 3.42 4.68 -16.64
N ASN A 186 3.71 3.56 -15.98
CA ASN A 186 3.98 3.50 -14.54
C ASN A 186 5.07 4.48 -14.05
N PRO A 187 6.17 4.71 -14.78
CA PRO A 187 7.20 5.65 -14.29
C PRO A 187 6.69 7.08 -14.06
N ILE A 188 5.63 7.49 -14.76
CA ILE A 188 5.05 8.85 -14.67
C ILE A 188 3.71 8.83 -13.95
N LEU A 189 2.82 7.96 -14.39
CA LEU A 189 1.40 7.94 -13.99
C LEU A 189 1.07 6.85 -12.96
N GLY A 190 2.03 6.04 -12.50
CA GLY A 190 1.76 5.00 -11.52
C GLY A 190 1.05 5.57 -10.29
N LYS A 191 -0.13 5.01 -9.95
CA LYS A 191 -1.01 5.49 -8.86
C LYS A 191 -0.34 5.32 -7.51
N SER A 192 0.39 4.23 -7.33
CA SER A 192 1.09 3.89 -6.09
C SER A 192 2.59 3.73 -6.33
N ILE A 193 3.37 4.01 -5.31
CA ILE A 193 4.80 3.74 -5.27
C ILE A 193 5.11 2.76 -4.15
N ALA A 194 5.76 1.65 -4.49
CA ALA A 194 6.34 0.75 -3.50
C ALA A 194 7.81 1.07 -3.29
N LEU A 195 8.22 1.02 -2.04
CA LEU A 195 9.56 1.29 -1.54
C LEU A 195 10.04 0.06 -0.79
N TYR A 196 11.17 -0.47 -1.18
CA TYR A 196 11.78 -1.67 -0.62
C TYR A 196 12.95 -1.27 0.27
N PHE A 197 12.93 -1.77 1.48
CA PHE A 197 13.97 -1.52 2.49
C PHE A 197 14.45 -2.82 3.10
N GLU A 198 15.62 -2.75 3.72
CA GLU A 198 16.22 -3.81 4.53
C GLU A 198 16.58 -3.24 5.90
N LYS A 199 16.22 -3.94 6.97
CA LYS A 199 16.64 -3.55 8.32
C LYS A 199 18.13 -3.73 8.47
N ASN A 200 18.83 -2.71 8.98
CA ASN A 200 20.28 -2.77 9.22
C ASN A 200 20.62 -3.88 10.21
N GLU A 201 21.68 -4.65 9.95
CA GLU A 201 22.08 -5.78 10.80
C GLU A 201 22.46 -5.36 12.23
N LEU A 202 22.97 -4.15 12.38
CA LEU A 202 23.42 -3.61 13.68
C LEU A 202 22.40 -2.71 14.37
N GLY A 203 21.19 -2.53 13.80
CA GLY A 203 20.14 -1.67 14.34
C GLY A 203 20.54 -0.19 14.48
N ARG A 204 21.65 0.26 13.89
CA ARG A 204 22.12 1.64 13.90
C ARG A 204 21.98 2.28 12.51
N PRO A 205 21.58 3.57 12.44
CA PRO A 205 21.65 4.30 11.18
C PRO A 205 23.09 4.35 10.68
N GLU A 206 23.28 4.16 9.38
CA GLU A 206 24.56 4.49 8.73
C GLU A 206 24.71 6.02 8.79
N ASN A 207 25.80 6.50 9.40
CA ASN A 207 26.19 7.92 9.43
C ASN A 207 26.61 8.41 8.03
#